data_fe0fff69f116220dc1be982ebe799b72
#
_entry.id   fe0fff69f116220dc1be982ebe799b72
#
_cell.length_a   1.000
_cell.length_b   1.000
_cell.length_c   1.000
_cell.angle_alpha   90.00
_cell.angle_beta   90.00
_cell.angle_gamma   90.00
#
_symmetry.space_group_name_H-M   'P 1'
#
loop_
_entity.id
_entity.type
_entity.pdbx_description
1 polymer ?
#
loop_
_entity_poly.entity_id
_entity_poly.type
_entity_poly.pdbx_seq_one_letter_code
_entity_poly.pdbx_strand_id
1 'polypeptide(L)'
;MVSIEPYGTEIEEIFYSSVKNQFDETEKTNIVSGCKKFFPPDFFVTEQDFKQLVLAPYSELKRVYEYIKQDENPMLQECFPLNANGKREIKEKYKKYCEKFSKVTQTIAGDKKVNVRIVHAAKITVCPYCNRDYINSRSKVSAGAQLDHFYPKSLYPFFTLSLYNLIPVCGTCNLVKRDNKKIFASPFDSSINWDDEIQFKFPDLEATPGFVEIHAENRAKNNIRELKIQEAYQVHEIEIKEIAEKAQAYLSLIHI
;
A
#
# COMPACT_ATOMS: atom_id res chain seq x y z
N MET A 1 3.25 9.80 7.97
CA MET A 1 2.50 8.73 7.29
C MET A 1 1.31 8.35 8.17
N VAL A 2 0.36 7.57 7.65
CA VAL A 2 -0.89 7.27 8.38
C VAL A 2 -1.11 5.76 8.38
N SER A 3 -1.45 5.20 9.55
CA SER A 3 -1.85 3.79 9.67
C SER A 3 -3.23 3.57 9.05
N ILE A 4 -3.44 2.36 8.56
CA ILE A 4 -4.75 1.87 8.13
C ILE A 4 -5.10 0.68 9.02
N GLU A 5 -6.22 0.79 9.72
CA GLU A 5 -6.76 -0.32 10.49
C GLU A 5 -7.20 -1.47 9.59
N PRO A 6 -7.14 -2.72 10.07
CA PRO A 6 -7.69 -3.85 9.32
C PRO A 6 -9.13 -3.59 8.89
N TYR A 7 -9.47 -4.05 7.69
CA TYR A 7 -10.82 -3.92 7.17
C TYR A 7 -11.81 -4.75 7.99
N GLY A 8 -13.05 -4.28 8.09
CA GLY A 8 -14.13 -5.06 8.69
C GLY A 8 -14.62 -6.19 7.77
N THR A 9 -15.29 -7.17 8.37
CA THR A 9 -15.78 -8.38 7.68
C THR A 9 -16.69 -8.07 6.49
N GLU A 10 -17.47 -6.98 6.52
CA GLU A 10 -18.32 -6.59 5.40
C GLU A 10 -17.51 -6.33 4.12
N ILE A 11 -16.43 -5.55 4.22
CA ILE A 11 -15.62 -5.24 3.04
C ILE A 11 -14.80 -6.45 2.57
N GLU A 12 -14.35 -7.29 3.50
CA GLU A 12 -13.67 -8.54 3.18
C GLU A 12 -14.57 -9.48 2.36
N GLU A 13 -15.82 -9.68 2.78
CA GLU A 13 -16.78 -10.52 2.06
C GLU A 13 -17.17 -9.93 0.71
N ILE A 14 -17.36 -8.61 0.61
CA ILE A 14 -17.61 -7.92 -0.66
C ILE A 14 -16.44 -8.12 -1.62
N PHE A 15 -15.22 -7.90 -1.16
CA PHE A 15 -14.02 -8.05 -1.98
C PHE A 15 -13.83 -9.51 -2.40
N TYR A 16 -13.89 -10.45 -1.46
CA TYR A 16 -13.76 -11.88 -1.75
C TYR A 16 -14.82 -12.35 -2.75
N SER A 17 -16.08 -11.96 -2.56
CA SER A 17 -17.16 -12.30 -3.49
C SER A 17 -16.89 -11.77 -4.90
N SER A 18 -16.37 -10.54 -5.01
CA SER A 18 -16.01 -9.94 -6.28
C SER A 18 -14.83 -10.65 -6.96
N VAL A 19 -13.89 -11.19 -6.18
CA VAL A 19 -12.77 -11.98 -6.69
C VAL A 19 -13.24 -13.37 -7.09
N LYS A 20 -13.88 -14.13 -6.17
CA LYS A 20 -14.23 -15.54 -6.41
C LYS A 20 -15.13 -15.74 -7.63
N ASN A 21 -16.00 -14.77 -7.91
CA ASN A 21 -16.91 -14.80 -9.04
C ASN A 21 -16.22 -14.62 -10.42
N GLN A 22 -14.90 -14.36 -10.43
CA GLN A 22 -14.12 -14.27 -11.68
C GLN A 22 -13.47 -15.59 -12.07
N PHE A 23 -13.55 -16.62 -11.21
CA PHE A 23 -12.83 -17.87 -11.36
C PHE A 23 -13.74 -19.07 -11.09
N ASP A 24 -13.62 -20.13 -11.90
CA ASP A 24 -14.19 -21.44 -11.59
C ASP A 24 -13.36 -22.19 -10.54
N GLU A 25 -13.86 -23.33 -10.06
CA GLU A 25 -13.20 -24.10 -8.99
C GLU A 25 -11.85 -24.68 -9.44
N THR A 26 -11.74 -25.07 -10.71
CA THR A 26 -10.48 -25.59 -11.28
C THR A 26 -9.41 -24.50 -11.31
N GLU A 27 -9.77 -23.29 -11.72
CA GLU A 27 -8.87 -22.13 -11.72
C GLU A 27 -8.38 -21.76 -10.32
N LYS A 28 -9.30 -21.73 -9.34
CA LYS A 28 -8.97 -21.47 -7.93
C LYS A 28 -8.00 -22.51 -7.39
N THR A 29 -8.28 -23.79 -7.63
CA THR A 29 -7.42 -24.91 -7.22
C THR A 29 -6.04 -24.81 -7.86
N ASN A 30 -5.94 -24.47 -9.13
CA ASN A 30 -4.67 -24.33 -9.85
C ASN A 30 -3.83 -23.16 -9.30
N ILE A 31 -4.47 -22.02 -8.98
CA ILE A 31 -3.81 -20.86 -8.38
C ILE A 31 -3.22 -21.23 -7.02
N VAL A 32 -4.05 -21.82 -6.15
CA VAL A 32 -3.63 -22.23 -4.80
C VAL A 32 -2.53 -23.28 -4.84
N SER A 33 -2.68 -24.34 -5.65
CA SER A 33 -1.67 -25.39 -5.82
C SER A 33 -0.33 -24.84 -6.30
N GLY A 34 -0.37 -23.80 -7.12
CA GLY A 34 0.83 -23.10 -7.53
C GLY A 34 1.49 -22.34 -6.39
N CYS A 35 0.71 -21.63 -5.58
CA CYS A 35 1.22 -20.87 -4.44
C CYS A 35 1.77 -21.80 -3.34
N LYS A 36 1.14 -22.95 -3.07
CA LYS A 36 1.60 -23.94 -2.10
C LYS A 36 3.05 -24.41 -2.33
N LYS A 37 3.55 -24.29 -3.56
CA LYS A 37 4.92 -24.73 -3.90
C LYS A 37 6.01 -23.83 -3.30
N PHE A 38 5.72 -22.57 -3.03
CA PHE A 38 6.71 -21.59 -2.58
C PHE A 38 6.26 -20.71 -1.41
N PHE A 39 5.04 -20.89 -0.91
CA PHE A 39 4.58 -20.27 0.33
C PHE A 39 5.05 -21.08 1.54
N PRO A 40 5.06 -20.50 2.76
CA PRO A 40 5.30 -21.27 3.98
C PRO A 40 4.37 -22.49 4.05
N PRO A 41 4.85 -23.67 4.48
CA PRO A 41 4.06 -24.90 4.49
C PRO A 41 2.77 -24.82 5.33
N ASP A 42 2.80 -23.96 6.36
CA ASP A 42 1.70 -23.72 7.30
C ASP A 42 0.79 -22.55 6.90
N PHE A 43 0.99 -21.95 5.72
CA PHE A 43 0.14 -20.85 5.27
C PHE A 43 -1.27 -21.33 4.89
N PHE A 44 -1.37 -22.39 4.10
CA PHE A 44 -2.65 -22.94 3.65
C PHE A 44 -3.10 -24.07 4.57
N VAL A 45 -3.81 -23.73 5.64
CA VAL A 45 -4.23 -24.68 6.69
C VAL A 45 -5.75 -24.89 6.76
N THR A 46 -6.52 -24.24 5.89
CA THR A 46 -7.99 -24.32 5.89
C THR A 46 -8.50 -24.94 4.60
N GLU A 47 -9.77 -25.42 4.63
CA GLU A 47 -10.45 -25.87 3.41
C GLU A 47 -10.77 -24.69 2.44
N GLN A 48 -10.56 -23.43 2.90
CA GLN A 48 -10.83 -22.21 2.13
C GLN A 48 -9.54 -21.54 1.66
N ASP A 49 -8.59 -22.30 1.16
CA ASP A 49 -7.27 -21.83 0.74
C ASP A 49 -7.29 -20.61 -0.20
N PHE A 50 -8.22 -20.58 -1.17
CA PHE A 50 -8.37 -19.46 -2.07
C PHE A 50 -8.85 -18.18 -1.36
N LYS A 51 -9.77 -18.32 -0.39
CA LYS A 51 -10.21 -17.19 0.45
C LYS A 51 -9.05 -16.69 1.30
N GLN A 52 -8.25 -17.58 1.86
CA GLN A 52 -7.07 -17.24 2.63
C GLN A 52 -6.04 -16.47 1.80
N LEU A 53 -5.76 -16.87 0.56
CA LEU A 53 -4.88 -16.12 -0.34
C LEU A 53 -5.38 -14.69 -0.61
N VAL A 54 -6.70 -14.53 -0.77
CA VAL A 54 -7.33 -13.24 -1.09
C VAL A 54 -7.43 -12.32 0.13
N LEU A 55 -7.71 -12.88 1.31
CA LEU A 55 -7.98 -12.11 2.54
C LEU A 55 -6.89 -12.23 3.61
N ALA A 56 -5.74 -12.85 3.31
CA ALA A 56 -4.64 -12.90 4.26
C ALA A 56 -4.30 -11.51 4.79
N PRO A 57 -4.27 -11.29 6.12
CA PRO A 57 -3.91 -10.01 6.70
C PRO A 57 -2.48 -9.63 6.35
N TYR A 58 -2.14 -8.34 6.48
CA TYR A 58 -0.80 -7.85 6.11
C TYR A 58 0.33 -8.63 6.82
N SER A 59 0.15 -9.01 8.09
CA SER A 59 1.14 -9.82 8.83
C SER A 59 1.48 -11.14 8.12
N GLU A 60 0.48 -11.81 7.56
CA GLU A 60 0.67 -13.04 6.80
C GLU A 60 1.32 -12.78 5.43
N LEU A 61 0.92 -11.70 4.73
CA LEU A 61 1.59 -11.30 3.48
C LEU A 61 3.06 -10.97 3.72
N LYS A 62 3.37 -10.30 4.83
CA LYS A 62 4.75 -10.00 5.27
C LYS A 62 5.52 -11.29 5.56
N ARG A 63 4.92 -12.25 6.28
CA ARG A 63 5.51 -13.55 6.56
C ARG A 63 5.83 -14.33 5.28
N VAL A 64 4.89 -14.38 4.33
CA VAL A 64 5.13 -15.00 3.01
C VAL A 64 6.25 -14.28 2.28
N TYR A 65 6.23 -12.94 2.24
CA TYR A 65 7.28 -12.15 1.60
C TYR A 65 8.67 -12.45 2.18
N GLU A 66 8.80 -12.47 3.50
CA GLU A 66 10.06 -12.76 4.18
C GLU A 66 10.53 -14.20 3.90
N TYR A 67 9.62 -15.17 3.91
CA TYR A 67 9.91 -16.56 3.61
C TYR A 67 10.45 -16.76 2.18
N ILE A 68 9.80 -16.18 1.18
CA ILE A 68 10.23 -16.34 -0.22
C ILE A 68 11.51 -15.57 -0.56
N LYS A 69 11.86 -14.57 0.27
CA LYS A 69 13.06 -13.75 0.06
C LYS A 69 14.32 -14.40 0.66
N GLN A 70 14.19 -15.19 1.72
CA GLN A 70 15.33 -15.73 2.47
C GLN A 70 16.25 -16.63 1.63
N ASP A 71 15.73 -17.35 0.60
CA ASP A 71 16.48 -18.38 -0.11
C ASP A 71 16.44 -18.27 -1.65
N GLU A 72 16.11 -17.10 -2.23
CA GLU A 72 15.83 -17.02 -3.67
C GLU A 72 15.00 -18.21 -4.16
N ASN A 73 13.93 -18.53 -3.43
CA ASN A 73 13.14 -19.76 -3.46
C ASN A 73 13.08 -20.37 -4.89
N PRO A 74 13.74 -21.54 -5.15
CA PRO A 74 13.83 -22.09 -6.50
C PRO A 74 12.46 -22.36 -7.14
N MET A 75 11.46 -22.72 -6.31
CA MET A 75 10.11 -22.98 -6.78
C MET A 75 9.39 -21.70 -7.20
N LEU A 76 9.70 -20.56 -6.54
CA LEU A 76 9.21 -19.27 -6.99
C LEU A 76 9.80 -18.90 -8.36
N GLN A 77 11.10 -19.15 -8.56
CA GLN A 77 11.77 -18.92 -9.85
C GLN A 77 11.23 -19.86 -10.94
N GLU A 78 10.91 -21.09 -10.62
CA GLU A 78 10.24 -22.01 -11.55
C GLU A 78 8.83 -21.55 -11.92
N CYS A 79 8.04 -21.12 -10.94
CA CYS A 79 6.65 -20.67 -11.15
C CYS A 79 6.56 -19.29 -11.82
N PHE A 80 7.46 -18.38 -11.48
CA PHE A 80 7.49 -16.99 -11.93
C PHE A 80 8.95 -16.56 -12.20
N PRO A 81 9.57 -16.98 -13.30
CA PRO A 81 10.95 -16.62 -13.62
C PRO A 81 11.10 -15.11 -13.79
N LEU A 82 12.29 -14.58 -13.49
CA LEU A 82 12.61 -13.18 -13.76
C LEU A 82 13.06 -13.03 -15.21
N ASN A 83 12.49 -12.05 -15.91
CA ASN A 83 12.96 -11.65 -17.23
C ASN A 83 14.18 -10.73 -17.15
N ALA A 84 14.76 -10.36 -18.30
CA ALA A 84 15.92 -9.48 -18.40
C ALA A 84 15.73 -8.09 -17.72
N ASN A 85 14.48 -7.62 -17.61
CA ASN A 85 14.13 -6.35 -16.93
C ASN A 85 13.94 -6.54 -15.43
N GLY A 86 14.18 -7.73 -14.88
CA GLY A 86 14.01 -8.06 -13.48
C GLY A 86 12.56 -8.05 -13.01
N LYS A 87 11.61 -8.26 -13.92
CA LYS A 87 10.19 -8.48 -13.63
C LYS A 87 9.86 -9.94 -13.77
N ARG A 88 8.89 -10.42 -12.99
CA ARG A 88 8.48 -11.82 -13.09
C ARG A 88 7.63 -12.07 -14.32
N GLU A 89 7.94 -13.13 -15.03
CA GLU A 89 7.10 -13.62 -16.13
C GLU A 89 5.89 -14.35 -15.55
N ILE A 90 4.71 -14.00 -16.06
CA ILE A 90 3.46 -14.58 -15.61
C ILE A 90 3.08 -15.71 -16.56
N LYS A 91 3.22 -16.96 -16.09
CA LYS A 91 2.78 -18.14 -16.85
C LYS A 91 1.28 -18.10 -17.11
N GLU A 92 0.81 -18.67 -18.21
CA GLU A 92 -0.57 -18.59 -18.70
C GLU A 92 -1.62 -18.92 -17.61
N LYS A 93 -1.35 -19.93 -16.78
CA LYS A 93 -2.24 -20.34 -15.69
C LYS A 93 -2.48 -19.27 -14.61
N TYR A 94 -1.58 -18.27 -14.47
CA TYR A 94 -1.73 -17.16 -13.52
C TYR A 94 -2.12 -15.85 -14.21
N LYS A 95 -2.05 -15.81 -15.54
CA LYS A 95 -2.32 -14.61 -16.32
C LYS A 95 -3.71 -14.06 -16.04
N LYS A 96 -4.73 -14.95 -16.10
CA LYS A 96 -6.10 -14.60 -15.77
C LYS A 96 -6.23 -14.00 -14.36
N TYR A 97 -5.55 -14.58 -13.37
CA TYR A 97 -5.56 -14.05 -11.99
C TYR A 97 -5.02 -12.62 -11.93
N CYS A 98 -3.89 -12.35 -12.55
CA CYS A 98 -3.26 -11.03 -12.55
C CYS A 98 -4.05 -9.98 -13.36
N GLU A 99 -4.72 -10.39 -14.44
CA GLU A 99 -5.49 -9.51 -15.32
C GLU A 99 -6.86 -9.10 -14.74
N LYS A 100 -7.42 -9.88 -13.79
CA LYS A 100 -8.74 -9.62 -13.21
C LYS A 100 -8.80 -8.44 -12.25
N PHE A 101 -7.69 -7.89 -11.81
CA PHE A 101 -7.66 -6.79 -10.83
C PHE A 101 -8.58 -5.64 -11.21
N SER A 102 -8.47 -5.11 -12.44
CA SER A 102 -9.32 -4.01 -12.89
C SER A 102 -10.79 -4.39 -12.89
N LYS A 103 -11.14 -5.60 -13.34
CA LYS A 103 -12.51 -6.08 -13.37
C LYS A 103 -13.09 -6.21 -11.96
N VAL A 104 -12.34 -6.79 -11.03
CA VAL A 104 -12.73 -6.94 -9.62
C VAL A 104 -13.00 -5.56 -9.00
N THR A 105 -12.06 -4.65 -9.12
CA THR A 105 -12.14 -3.33 -8.46
C THR A 105 -13.20 -2.41 -9.07
N GLN A 106 -13.58 -2.62 -10.34
CA GLN A 106 -14.65 -1.88 -11.02
C GLN A 106 -16.04 -2.54 -10.90
N THR A 107 -16.12 -3.74 -10.32
CA THR A 107 -17.41 -4.39 -10.05
C THR A 107 -18.26 -3.52 -9.11
N ILE A 108 -19.56 -3.43 -9.42
CA ILE A 108 -20.53 -2.76 -8.55
C ILE A 108 -21.02 -3.79 -7.52
N ALA A 109 -20.83 -3.48 -6.24
CA ALA A 109 -21.30 -4.26 -5.12
C ALA A 109 -22.31 -3.41 -4.31
N GLY A 110 -23.58 -3.76 -4.42
CA GLY A 110 -24.66 -2.90 -3.94
C GLY A 110 -24.75 -1.63 -4.78
N ASP A 111 -24.55 -0.47 -4.16
CA ASP A 111 -24.67 0.85 -4.79
C ASP A 111 -23.33 1.48 -5.17
N LYS A 112 -22.19 0.85 -4.83
CA LYS A 112 -20.84 1.41 -5.05
C LYS A 112 -19.91 0.43 -5.73
N LYS A 113 -18.92 0.94 -6.45
CA LYS A 113 -17.80 0.12 -6.95
C LYS A 113 -16.93 -0.39 -5.80
N VAL A 114 -16.33 -1.56 -5.99
CA VAL A 114 -15.46 -2.21 -4.99
C VAL A 114 -14.30 -1.31 -4.60
N ASN A 115 -13.62 -0.66 -5.54
CA ASN A 115 -12.54 0.29 -5.22
C ASN A 115 -13.01 1.46 -4.34
N VAL A 116 -14.22 1.98 -4.58
CA VAL A 116 -14.81 3.05 -3.75
C VAL A 116 -15.08 2.54 -2.32
N ARG A 117 -15.56 1.29 -2.19
CA ARG A 117 -15.79 0.66 -0.89
C ARG A 117 -14.49 0.45 -0.11
N ILE A 118 -13.42 0.00 -0.77
CA ILE A 118 -12.09 -0.15 -0.16
C ILE A 118 -11.58 1.20 0.36
N VAL A 119 -11.65 2.26 -0.45
CA VAL A 119 -11.22 3.60 -0.05
C VAL A 119 -12.01 4.12 1.16
N HIS A 120 -13.33 3.91 1.18
CA HIS A 120 -14.16 4.30 2.33
C HIS A 120 -13.85 3.47 3.59
N ALA A 121 -13.61 2.17 3.42
CA ALA A 121 -13.35 1.27 4.53
C ALA A 121 -11.99 1.51 5.18
N ALA A 122 -11.05 2.11 4.47
CA ALA A 122 -9.75 2.52 5.04
C ALA A 122 -9.89 3.62 6.11
N LYS A 123 -11.02 4.33 6.17
CA LYS A 123 -11.34 5.38 7.16
C LYS A 123 -10.28 6.50 7.25
N ILE A 124 -9.55 6.72 6.18
CA ILE A 124 -8.57 7.79 6.04
C ILE A 124 -9.01 8.77 4.95
N THR A 125 -8.70 10.04 5.12
CA THR A 125 -9.05 11.10 4.17
C THR A 125 -7.87 11.58 3.35
N VAL A 126 -6.65 11.32 3.83
CA VAL A 126 -5.40 11.70 3.18
C VAL A 126 -4.59 10.48 2.77
N CYS A 127 -3.72 10.65 1.80
CA CYS A 127 -2.84 9.60 1.32
C CYS A 127 -1.92 9.09 2.45
N PRO A 128 -1.93 7.78 2.77
CA PRO A 128 -1.15 7.25 3.90
C PRO A 128 0.36 7.29 3.65
N TYR A 129 0.80 7.47 2.41
CA TYR A 129 2.21 7.60 2.08
C TYR A 129 2.74 9.01 2.27
N CYS A 130 2.06 10.04 1.74
CA CYS A 130 2.56 11.40 1.83
C CYS A 130 1.89 12.26 2.91
N ASN A 131 0.73 11.85 3.43
CA ASN A 131 -0.09 12.61 4.39
C ASN A 131 -0.45 14.03 3.93
N ARG A 132 -0.55 14.26 2.59
CA ARG A 132 -0.80 15.58 1.98
C ARG A 132 -2.05 15.60 1.12
N ASP A 133 -2.11 14.68 0.16
CA ASP A 133 -3.17 14.67 -0.86
C ASP A 133 -4.44 14.03 -0.31
N TYR A 134 -5.57 14.67 -0.51
CA TYR A 134 -6.87 14.10 -0.17
C TYR A 134 -7.22 12.95 -1.12
N ILE A 135 -7.69 11.83 -0.55
CA ILE A 135 -8.04 10.61 -1.29
C ILE A 135 -9.51 10.18 -1.09
N ASN A 136 -10.32 11.04 -0.50
CA ASN A 136 -11.73 10.75 -0.28
C ASN A 136 -12.51 10.66 -1.61
N SER A 137 -13.33 9.63 -1.74
CA SER A 137 -14.20 9.45 -2.91
C SER A 137 -15.38 10.43 -2.87
N ARG A 138 -15.63 11.10 -4.01
CA ARG A 138 -16.72 12.08 -4.15
C ARG A 138 -17.97 11.49 -4.81
N SER A 139 -17.94 10.24 -5.25
CA SER A 139 -19.05 9.55 -5.88
C SER A 139 -19.05 8.05 -5.55
N LYS A 140 -20.14 7.37 -5.90
CA LYS A 140 -20.29 5.92 -5.71
C LYS A 140 -19.51 5.09 -6.74
N VAL A 141 -19.06 5.70 -7.82
CA VAL A 141 -18.44 5.02 -8.96
C VAL A 141 -17.03 5.51 -9.30
N SER A 142 -16.57 6.59 -8.63
CA SER A 142 -15.24 7.16 -8.81
C SER A 142 -14.50 7.23 -7.48
N ALA A 143 -13.49 6.41 -7.32
CA ALA A 143 -12.64 6.42 -6.15
C ALA A 143 -11.76 7.69 -6.14
N GLY A 144 -11.56 8.28 -4.97
CA GLY A 144 -10.65 9.41 -4.78
C GLY A 144 -9.18 8.98 -4.67
N ALA A 145 -8.94 7.69 -4.49
CA ALA A 145 -7.60 7.09 -4.43
C ALA A 145 -7.37 6.12 -5.60
N GLN A 146 -6.11 5.86 -5.88
CA GLN A 146 -5.66 4.67 -6.62
C GLN A 146 -5.32 3.57 -5.62
N LEU A 147 -5.53 2.31 -6.00
CA LEU A 147 -5.14 1.15 -5.19
C LEU A 147 -3.73 0.73 -5.61
N ASP A 148 -2.75 1.08 -4.80
CA ASP A 148 -1.36 0.66 -4.99
C ASP A 148 -1.17 -0.79 -4.53
N HIS A 149 -0.46 -1.59 -5.33
CA HIS A 149 0.01 -2.89 -4.89
C HIS A 149 1.25 -2.69 -4.01
N PHE A 150 1.11 -2.83 -2.69
CA PHE A 150 2.21 -2.63 -1.74
C PHE A 150 3.42 -3.49 -2.11
N TYR A 151 3.23 -4.79 -2.29
CA TYR A 151 4.15 -5.68 -2.98
C TYR A 151 3.82 -5.61 -4.48
N PRO A 152 4.70 -5.03 -5.32
CA PRO A 152 4.41 -4.77 -6.73
C PRO A 152 4.00 -6.03 -7.49
N LYS A 153 2.90 -5.98 -8.23
CA LYS A 153 2.39 -7.14 -9.00
C LYS A 153 3.37 -7.68 -10.04
N SER A 154 4.28 -6.85 -10.53
CA SER A 154 5.34 -7.26 -11.46
C SER A 154 6.41 -8.15 -10.81
N LEU A 155 6.52 -8.12 -9.47
CA LEU A 155 7.45 -8.91 -8.69
C LEU A 155 6.75 -10.00 -7.88
N TYR A 156 5.52 -9.73 -7.43
CA TYR A 156 4.71 -10.60 -6.57
C TYR A 156 3.32 -10.79 -7.15
N PRO A 157 3.20 -11.39 -8.36
CA PRO A 157 1.93 -11.52 -9.09
C PRO A 157 0.86 -12.30 -8.31
N PHE A 158 1.25 -13.19 -7.43
CA PHE A 158 0.36 -13.96 -6.54
C PHE A 158 -0.33 -13.10 -5.48
N PHE A 159 0.14 -11.88 -5.19
CA PHE A 159 -0.53 -10.92 -4.31
C PHE A 159 -1.43 -9.91 -5.05
N THR A 160 -1.61 -10.04 -6.37
CA THR A 160 -2.38 -9.07 -7.16
C THR A 160 -3.81 -8.88 -6.68
N LEU A 161 -4.48 -9.96 -6.23
CA LEU A 161 -5.84 -9.94 -5.71
C LEU A 161 -5.90 -10.17 -4.19
N SER A 162 -4.83 -9.92 -3.45
CA SER A 162 -4.84 -9.94 -1.99
C SER A 162 -5.28 -8.58 -1.46
N LEU A 163 -6.37 -8.52 -0.69
CA LEU A 163 -6.99 -7.27 -0.22
C LEU A 163 -5.99 -6.39 0.55
N TYR A 164 -5.25 -6.99 1.49
CA TYR A 164 -4.28 -6.27 2.33
C TYR A 164 -2.94 -5.95 1.63
N ASN A 165 -2.83 -6.28 0.35
CA ASN A 165 -1.79 -5.77 -0.55
C ASN A 165 -2.20 -4.48 -1.27
N LEU A 166 -3.46 -4.05 -1.13
CA LEU A 166 -4.03 -2.91 -1.84
C LEU A 166 -4.13 -1.70 -0.91
N ILE A 167 -3.23 -0.74 -1.10
CA ILE A 167 -3.20 0.49 -0.31
C ILE A 167 -3.88 1.61 -1.08
N PRO A 168 -4.92 2.26 -0.54
CA PRO A 168 -5.50 3.46 -1.16
C PRO A 168 -4.54 4.65 -1.00
N VAL A 169 -4.02 5.15 -2.11
CA VAL A 169 -3.02 6.22 -2.16
C VAL A 169 -3.37 7.28 -3.21
N CYS A 170 -2.74 8.44 -3.13
CA CYS A 170 -2.88 9.45 -4.19
C CYS A 170 -2.16 9.03 -5.48
N GLY A 171 -2.57 9.58 -6.60
CA GLY A 171 -2.00 9.27 -7.92
C GLY A 171 -0.50 9.55 -7.99
N THR A 172 -0.03 10.64 -7.36
CA THR A 172 1.38 11.02 -7.34
C THR A 172 2.23 9.97 -6.64
N CYS A 173 1.86 9.57 -5.41
CA CYS A 173 2.60 8.54 -4.68
C CYS A 173 2.61 7.19 -5.41
N ASN A 174 1.47 6.79 -6.00
CA ASN A 174 1.39 5.56 -6.78
C ASN A 174 2.33 5.61 -8.02
N LEU A 175 2.35 6.75 -8.71
CA LEU A 175 3.22 6.96 -9.87
C LEU A 175 4.71 6.96 -9.50
N VAL A 176 5.09 7.59 -8.39
CA VAL A 176 6.48 7.65 -7.93
C VAL A 176 6.95 6.28 -7.44
N LYS A 177 6.12 5.56 -6.67
CA LYS A 177 6.46 4.23 -6.16
C LYS A 177 6.65 3.19 -7.27
N ARG A 178 5.72 3.09 -8.21
CA ARG A 178 5.75 2.10 -9.31
C ARG A 178 6.13 0.68 -8.82
N ASP A 179 7.01 0.02 -9.58
CA ASP A 179 7.55 -1.32 -9.28
C ASP A 179 8.83 -1.25 -8.43
N ASN A 180 8.92 -0.30 -7.48
CA ASN A 180 10.12 -0.14 -6.66
C ASN A 180 10.40 -1.42 -5.85
N LYS A 181 11.67 -1.89 -5.92
CA LYS A 181 12.12 -3.13 -5.26
C LYS A 181 12.51 -2.92 -3.79
N LYS A 182 12.54 -1.69 -3.32
CA LYS A 182 12.90 -1.37 -1.94
C LYS A 182 11.79 -1.82 -0.98
N ILE A 183 12.19 -2.16 0.22
CA ILE A 183 11.25 -2.52 1.29
C ILE A 183 10.72 -1.22 1.88
N PHE A 184 9.40 -1.08 1.85
CA PHE A 184 8.67 0.02 2.47
C PHE A 184 8.10 -0.42 3.83
N ALA A 185 7.84 0.55 4.70
CA ALA A 185 6.94 0.37 5.82
C ALA A 185 5.50 0.44 5.31
N SER A 186 4.67 -0.54 5.67
CA SER A 186 3.28 -0.60 5.22
C SER A 186 2.36 0.16 6.17
N PRO A 187 1.38 0.91 5.66
CA PRO A 187 0.31 1.48 6.49
C PRO A 187 -0.51 0.45 7.27
N PHE A 188 -0.54 -0.82 6.84
CA PHE A 188 -1.19 -1.92 7.58
C PHE A 188 -0.29 -2.60 8.62
N ASP A 189 0.98 -2.19 8.76
CA ASP A 189 1.87 -2.79 9.76
C ASP A 189 1.60 -2.20 11.14
N SER A 190 0.79 -2.87 11.95
CA SER A 190 0.44 -2.45 13.31
C SER A 190 1.63 -2.45 14.28
N SER A 191 2.77 -3.04 13.89
CA SER A 191 4.00 -2.98 14.70
C SER A 191 4.76 -1.65 14.57
N ILE A 192 4.30 -0.75 13.70
CA ILE A 192 4.94 0.54 13.44
C ILE A 192 4.19 1.65 14.18
N ASN A 193 4.89 2.36 15.05
CA ASN A 193 4.45 3.65 15.55
C ASN A 193 5.02 4.75 14.63
N TRP A 194 4.16 5.35 13.80
CA TRP A 194 4.59 6.34 12.81
C TRP A 194 5.15 7.62 13.44
N ASP A 195 4.70 7.99 14.65
CA ASP A 195 5.20 9.17 15.37
C ASP A 195 6.64 8.98 15.86
N ASP A 196 7.05 7.72 16.14
CA ASP A 196 8.42 7.38 16.48
C ASP A 196 9.30 7.21 15.23
N GLU A 197 8.73 6.68 14.14
CA GLU A 197 9.45 6.35 12.91
C GLU A 197 9.68 7.57 12.01
N ILE A 198 8.82 8.61 12.08
CA ILE A 198 8.89 9.79 11.21
C ILE A 198 8.65 11.05 12.03
N GLN A 199 9.64 11.92 12.04
CA GLN A 199 9.58 13.22 12.69
C GLN A 199 9.75 14.35 11.69
N PHE A 200 8.86 15.34 11.75
CA PHE A 200 8.97 16.59 11.02
C PHE A 200 9.66 17.59 11.92
N LYS A 201 10.77 18.16 11.45
CA LYS A 201 11.50 19.19 12.16
C LYS A 201 11.49 20.48 11.36
N PHE A 202 11.34 21.56 12.08
CA PHE A 202 11.55 22.88 11.55
C PHE A 202 12.95 23.31 11.99
N PRO A 203 13.86 23.70 11.07
CA PRO A 203 15.10 24.30 11.46
C PRO A 203 14.81 25.58 12.22
N ASP A 204 15.82 26.04 12.96
CA ASP A 204 15.74 27.28 13.71
C ASP A 204 15.16 28.39 12.83
N LEU A 205 14.02 28.93 13.25
CA LEU A 205 13.27 29.95 12.51
C LEU A 205 14.11 31.22 12.24
N GLU A 206 15.17 31.46 13.05
CA GLU A 206 16.09 32.58 12.88
C GLU A 206 17.20 32.28 11.86
N ALA A 207 17.66 31.04 11.74
CA ALA A 207 18.80 30.67 10.90
C ALA A 207 18.42 30.40 9.43
N THR A 208 17.32 29.65 9.19
CA THR A 208 16.89 29.28 7.83
C THR A 208 15.37 29.14 7.80
N PRO A 209 14.62 30.25 7.76
CA PRO A 209 13.19 30.21 7.78
C PRO A 209 12.65 29.50 6.53
N GLY A 210 11.78 28.53 6.73
CA GLY A 210 10.95 27.97 5.67
C GLY A 210 11.31 26.58 5.19
N PHE A 211 12.22 25.85 5.82
CA PHE A 211 12.57 24.49 5.41
C PHE A 211 11.97 23.44 6.37
N VAL A 212 11.36 22.37 5.83
CA VAL A 212 10.93 21.21 6.62
C VAL A 212 11.93 20.09 6.43
N GLU A 213 12.51 19.61 7.51
CA GLU A 213 13.32 18.39 7.53
C GLU A 213 12.47 17.20 7.98
N ILE A 214 12.58 16.09 7.28
CA ILE A 214 11.88 14.85 7.64
C ILE A 214 12.91 13.82 8.04
N HIS A 215 12.93 13.50 9.33
CA HIS A 215 13.75 12.42 9.88
C HIS A 215 12.93 11.14 9.89
N ALA A 216 13.48 10.06 9.35
CA ALA A 216 12.84 8.76 9.31
C ALA A 216 13.76 7.67 9.80
N GLU A 217 13.21 6.71 10.53
CA GLU A 217 13.91 5.56 11.08
C GLU A 217 13.53 4.27 10.33
N ASN A 218 14.34 3.24 10.49
CA ASN A 218 14.09 1.88 10.01
C ASN A 218 13.56 1.79 8.56
N ARG A 219 12.43 1.10 8.35
CA ARG A 219 11.79 0.92 7.03
C ARG A 219 11.17 2.21 6.50
N ALA A 220 10.77 3.13 7.38
CA ALA A 220 10.22 4.43 7.00
C ALA A 220 11.23 5.29 6.23
N LYS A 221 12.55 5.09 6.41
CA LYS A 221 13.59 5.74 5.59
C LYS A 221 13.38 5.53 4.10
N ASN A 222 13.02 4.29 3.70
CA ASN A 222 12.76 4.01 2.31
C ASN A 222 11.50 4.71 1.80
N ASN A 223 10.44 4.81 2.63
CA ASN A 223 9.23 5.54 2.26
C ASN A 223 9.55 7.00 1.95
N ILE A 224 10.28 7.69 2.84
CA ILE A 224 10.64 9.10 2.66
C ILE A 224 11.50 9.29 1.41
N ARG A 225 12.57 8.48 1.27
CA ARG A 225 13.53 8.62 0.17
C ARG A 225 12.95 8.24 -1.20
N GLU A 226 12.35 7.06 -1.29
CA GLU A 226 11.92 6.50 -2.58
C GLU A 226 10.63 7.14 -3.09
N LEU A 227 9.76 7.62 -2.19
CA LEU A 227 8.54 8.36 -2.56
C LEU A 227 8.78 9.87 -2.71
N LYS A 228 10.02 10.34 -2.53
CA LYS A 228 10.39 11.75 -2.63
C LYS A 228 9.55 12.65 -1.73
N ILE A 229 9.33 12.18 -0.48
CA ILE A 229 8.45 12.90 0.47
C ILE A 229 9.12 14.19 0.93
N GLN A 230 10.45 14.19 1.15
CA GLN A 230 11.18 15.39 1.52
C GLN A 230 10.97 16.51 0.48
N GLU A 231 11.12 16.20 -0.81
CA GLU A 231 10.91 17.13 -1.90
C GLU A 231 9.46 17.58 -2.01
N ALA A 232 8.51 16.68 -1.75
CA ALA A 232 7.09 17.00 -1.75
C ALA A 232 6.71 18.02 -0.68
N TYR A 233 7.40 18.05 0.46
CA TYR A 233 7.12 18.96 1.57
C TYR A 233 7.78 20.35 1.42
N GLN A 234 8.69 20.53 0.49
CA GLN A 234 9.33 21.83 0.22
C GLN A 234 8.31 22.92 -0.20
N VAL A 235 7.18 22.53 -0.77
CA VAL A 235 6.12 23.48 -1.14
C VAL A 235 5.55 24.24 0.08
N HIS A 236 5.73 23.72 1.29
CA HIS A 236 5.26 24.35 2.54
C HIS A 236 6.21 25.40 3.11
N GLU A 237 7.26 25.75 2.39
CA GLU A 237 8.21 26.79 2.80
C GLU A 237 7.53 28.15 3.05
N ILE A 238 6.54 28.49 2.23
CA ILE A 238 5.82 29.76 2.35
C ILE A 238 4.99 29.80 3.64
N GLU A 239 4.19 28.74 3.90
CA GLU A 239 3.36 28.64 5.08
C GLU A 239 4.19 28.66 6.37
N ILE A 240 5.38 28.05 6.35
CA ILE A 240 6.29 28.03 7.50
C ILE A 240 6.84 29.42 7.75
N LYS A 241 7.25 30.18 6.71
CA LYS A 241 7.67 31.58 6.84
C LYS A 241 6.58 32.43 7.45
N GLU A 242 5.34 32.31 6.95
CA GLU A 242 4.21 33.03 7.51
C GLU A 242 3.94 32.71 8.99
N ILE A 243 4.06 31.44 9.37
CA ILE A 243 3.90 31.01 10.77
C ILE A 243 5.01 31.63 11.63
N ALA A 244 6.25 31.61 11.17
CA ALA A 244 7.39 32.20 11.86
C ALA A 244 7.21 33.72 12.08
N GLU A 245 6.85 34.45 11.03
CA GLU A 245 6.59 35.89 11.11
C GLU A 245 5.46 36.22 12.10
N LYS A 246 4.37 35.46 12.06
CA LYS A 246 3.25 35.61 13.02
C LYS A 246 3.72 35.33 14.45
N ALA A 247 4.49 34.25 14.69
CA ALA A 247 5.02 33.91 16.00
C ALA A 247 5.89 35.05 16.57
N GLN A 248 6.80 35.62 15.76
CA GLN A 248 7.62 36.77 16.17
C GLN A 248 6.77 38.01 16.49
N ALA A 249 5.75 38.30 15.68
CA ALA A 249 4.86 39.42 15.93
C ALA A 249 4.08 39.24 17.25
N TYR A 250 3.60 38.05 17.57
CA TYR A 250 2.89 37.79 18.84
C TYR A 250 3.84 37.87 20.05
N LEU A 251 5.06 37.35 19.93
CA LEU A 251 6.06 37.44 21.01
C LEU A 251 6.42 38.89 21.32
N SER A 252 6.51 39.75 20.31
CA SER A 252 6.78 41.17 20.49
C SER A 252 5.66 41.92 21.22
N LEU A 253 4.39 41.45 21.10
CA LEU A 253 3.23 42.03 21.79
C LEU A 253 3.13 41.60 23.26
N ILE A 254 3.73 40.51 23.66
CA ILE A 254 3.70 40.00 25.05
C ILE A 254 4.79 40.68 25.91
N HIS A 255 5.80 41.27 25.29
CA HIS A 255 6.90 41.95 25.95
C HIS A 255 6.72 43.47 26.09
N ILE A 256 5.51 44.01 25.81
CA ILE A 256 5.08 45.36 26.14
C ILE A 256 4.21 45.33 27.40
#